data_f55a4b4f0981f8a954578aa3f602ce0b
#
_entry.id   f55a4b4f0981f8a954578aa3f602ce0b
#
_cell.length_a   1.000
_cell.length_b   1.000
_cell.length_c   1.000
_cell.angle_alpha   90.00
_cell.angle_beta   90.00
_cell.angle_gamma   90.00
#
_symmetry.space_group_name_H-M   'P 1'
#
loop_
_entity.id
_entity.type
_entity.pdbx_description
1 polymer ?
#
loop_
_entity_poly.entity_id
_entity_poly.type
_entity_poly.pdbx_seq_one_letter_code
_entity_poly.pdbx_strand_id
1 'polypeptide(L)'
;MTADKLERFYEPWARPLFALPHPPTFDTPLNTSPDTAFDTIMVLKDIPTDARPREKLLAQGAGALADAELIALLLRTGLRGVSVLQLAQQTLDHFGGIQGLLHAQASDLKHIKGLGPAKRAEIAAVIELARRALVQELQQRPVFDAPKKVKDYLQLQLGGRGFEVFAVMFLDAQNRLLKLE
;
A
#
# COMPACT_ATOMS: atom_id res chain seq x y z
N MET A 1 10.48 -35.23 38.37
CA MET A 1 10.56 -34.98 36.93
C MET A 1 11.23 -33.62 36.79
N THR A 2 12.54 -33.66 36.54
CA THR A 2 13.50 -32.58 36.73
C THR A 2 13.49 -31.60 35.54
N ALA A 3 13.76 -30.34 35.82
CA ALA A 3 13.72 -29.18 34.94
C ALA A 3 14.60 -29.22 33.66
N ASP A 4 15.32 -30.31 33.44
CA ASP A 4 16.31 -30.50 32.38
C ASP A 4 15.75 -31.00 31.05
N LYS A 5 14.43 -31.07 30.89
CA LYS A 5 13.76 -31.54 29.64
C LYS A 5 13.07 -30.47 28.83
N LEU A 6 13.08 -29.20 29.27
CA LEU A 6 12.42 -28.08 28.60
C LEU A 6 13.38 -27.22 27.75
N GLU A 7 14.69 -27.38 27.89
CA GLU A 7 15.67 -26.59 27.13
C GLU A 7 15.95 -27.11 25.70
N ARG A 8 15.35 -28.21 25.28
CA ARG A 8 15.62 -28.79 23.93
C ARG A 8 14.68 -28.32 22.81
N PHE A 9 13.74 -27.45 23.13
CA PHE A 9 12.75 -27.01 22.12
C PHE A 9 12.85 -25.54 21.66
N TYR A 10 13.80 -24.79 22.23
CA TYR A 10 13.97 -23.38 21.87
C TYR A 10 15.42 -23.12 21.47
N GLU A 11 15.77 -23.45 20.23
CA GLU A 11 16.77 -22.74 19.41
C GLU A 11 17.04 -23.43 18.07
N PRO A 12 16.54 -22.90 16.96
CA PRO A 12 17.29 -22.99 15.71
C PRO A 12 17.48 -21.67 14.95
N TRP A 13 17.20 -20.49 15.50
CA TRP A 13 17.32 -19.26 14.70
C TRP A 13 18.10 -18.09 15.33
N ALA A 14 18.86 -18.35 16.36
CA ALA A 14 19.92 -17.45 16.83
C ALA A 14 21.25 -17.76 16.13
N ARG A 15 21.30 -17.57 14.81
CA ARG A 15 22.59 -17.42 14.11
C ARG A 15 22.96 -15.95 14.12
N PRO A 16 24.20 -15.57 14.53
CA PRO A 16 24.66 -14.20 14.41
C PRO A 16 24.67 -13.82 12.93
N LEU A 17 23.98 -12.73 12.60
CA LEU A 17 24.03 -12.11 11.28
C LEU A 17 25.48 -11.80 10.94
N PHE A 18 25.92 -12.32 9.80
CA PHE A 18 27.19 -12.00 9.16
C PHE A 18 27.43 -10.50 9.19
N ALA A 19 28.64 -10.13 9.62
CA ALA A 19 29.16 -8.78 9.45
C ALA A 19 29.08 -8.41 7.97
N LEU A 20 28.28 -7.42 7.66
CA LEU A 20 28.24 -6.83 6.33
C LEU A 20 29.61 -6.14 6.09
N PRO A 21 30.24 -6.33 4.93
CA PRO A 21 31.43 -5.57 4.58
C PRO A 21 31.07 -4.09 4.54
N HIS A 22 31.98 -3.25 5.06
CA HIS A 22 31.87 -1.81 5.05
C HIS A 22 31.56 -1.31 3.63
N PRO A 23 30.67 -0.33 3.47
CA PRO A 23 30.44 0.28 2.17
C PRO A 23 31.74 0.92 1.68
N PRO A 24 32.02 0.85 0.37
CA PRO A 24 33.21 1.48 -0.20
C PRO A 24 33.16 3.00 0.07
N THR A 25 34.26 3.53 0.59
CA THR A 25 34.49 4.97 0.71
C THR A 25 34.66 5.54 -0.68
N PHE A 26 33.66 6.23 -1.18
CA PHE A 26 33.77 7.03 -2.41
C PHE A 26 34.42 8.37 -2.08
N ASP A 27 35.75 8.39 -2.02
CA ASP A 27 36.52 9.61 -2.11
C ASP A 27 36.68 10.00 -3.60
N THR A 28 35.60 10.45 -4.20
CA THR A 28 35.67 11.18 -5.46
C THR A 28 35.12 12.57 -5.19
N PRO A 29 35.90 13.65 -5.37
CA PRO A 29 35.38 15.00 -5.25
C PRO A 29 34.39 15.21 -6.41
N LEU A 30 33.10 15.26 -6.08
CA LEU A 30 32.05 15.73 -6.99
C LEU A 30 32.31 17.22 -7.23
N ASN A 31 33.00 17.51 -8.33
CA ASN A 31 32.98 18.83 -8.92
C ASN A 31 31.61 19.06 -9.54
N THR A 32 30.61 19.33 -8.71
CA THR A 32 29.30 19.78 -9.14
C THR A 32 29.26 21.29 -9.11
N SER A 33 29.38 21.87 -10.28
CA SER A 33 28.95 23.25 -10.51
C SER A 33 27.50 23.40 -10.08
N PRO A 34 27.12 24.47 -9.34
CA PRO A 34 25.76 24.61 -8.76
C PRO A 34 24.69 25.07 -9.76
N ASP A 35 24.92 24.94 -11.05
CA ASP A 35 24.02 25.48 -12.09
C ASP A 35 23.63 24.38 -13.08
N THR A 36 22.76 23.46 -12.70
CA THR A 36 21.86 22.76 -13.64
C THR A 36 21.01 21.69 -12.95
N ALA A 37 20.50 21.93 -11.76
CA ALA A 37 19.40 21.14 -11.22
C ALA A 37 18.08 21.93 -11.36
N PHE A 38 17.72 22.30 -12.58
CA PHE A 38 16.31 22.49 -12.88
C PHE A 38 15.71 21.09 -12.84
N ASP A 39 15.07 20.77 -11.70
CA ASP A 39 14.08 19.72 -11.63
C ASP A 39 13.09 19.94 -12.79
N THR A 40 13.36 19.29 -13.92
CA THR A 40 12.41 19.26 -15.03
C THR A 40 11.22 18.50 -14.52
N ILE A 41 10.20 19.24 -14.06
CA ILE A 41 8.92 18.68 -13.69
C ILE A 41 8.38 17.98 -14.92
N MET A 42 8.58 16.66 -15.01
CA MET A 42 8.01 15.86 -16.08
C MET A 42 6.50 15.97 -15.98
N VAL A 43 5.92 16.81 -16.83
CA VAL A 43 4.48 16.90 -16.97
C VAL A 43 4.02 15.69 -17.80
N LEU A 44 2.84 15.12 -17.51
CA LEU A 44 2.28 13.99 -18.29
C LEU A 44 2.33 14.19 -19.81
N LYS A 45 2.40 15.43 -20.27
CA LYS A 45 2.53 15.79 -21.69
C LYS A 45 3.88 15.41 -22.30
N ASP A 46 4.94 15.33 -21.47
CA ASP A 46 6.30 15.02 -21.90
C ASP A 46 6.53 13.50 -21.99
N ILE A 47 5.57 12.71 -21.49
CA ILE A 47 5.60 11.24 -21.58
C ILE A 47 5.01 10.84 -22.95
N PRO A 48 5.67 9.93 -23.70
CA PRO A 48 5.12 9.35 -24.92
C PRO A 48 3.68 8.88 -24.70
N THR A 49 2.82 9.01 -25.70
CA THR A 49 1.38 8.77 -25.55
C THR A 49 1.09 7.34 -25.06
N ASP A 50 1.78 6.36 -25.59
CA ASP A 50 1.68 4.94 -25.25
C ASP A 50 2.16 4.60 -23.81
N ALA A 51 3.02 5.43 -23.24
CA ALA A 51 3.52 5.31 -21.88
C ALA A 51 2.69 6.09 -20.83
N ARG A 52 1.68 6.85 -21.26
CA ARG A 52 0.78 7.56 -20.34
C ARG A 52 -0.11 6.57 -19.59
N PRO A 53 -0.33 6.73 -18.28
CA PRO A 53 -1.07 5.75 -17.47
C PRO A 53 -2.45 5.39 -18.02
N ARG A 54 -3.19 6.36 -18.59
CA ARG A 54 -4.52 6.09 -19.17
C ARG A 54 -4.45 5.23 -20.42
N GLU A 55 -3.60 5.57 -21.34
CA GLU A 55 -3.39 4.86 -22.59
C GLU A 55 -2.82 3.47 -22.35
N LYS A 56 -1.87 3.36 -21.41
CA LYS A 56 -1.30 2.10 -20.95
C LYS A 56 -2.36 1.20 -20.31
N LEU A 57 -3.24 1.77 -19.46
CA LEU A 57 -4.36 1.03 -18.86
C LEU A 57 -5.29 0.45 -19.93
N LEU A 58 -5.68 1.27 -20.93
CA LEU A 58 -6.60 0.85 -21.98
C LEU A 58 -6.00 -0.17 -22.95
N ALA A 59 -4.70 -0.07 -23.22
CA ALA A 59 -4.02 -0.94 -24.17
C ALA A 59 -3.56 -2.27 -23.53
N GLN A 60 -3.12 -2.26 -22.28
CA GLN A 60 -2.43 -3.37 -21.63
C GLN A 60 -3.13 -3.89 -20.36
N GLY A 61 -4.18 -3.20 -19.90
CA GLY A 61 -4.89 -3.54 -18.68
C GLY A 61 -4.23 -3.02 -17.39
N ALA A 62 -4.96 -3.11 -16.28
CA ALA A 62 -4.53 -2.55 -15.00
C ALA A 62 -3.27 -3.23 -14.43
N GLY A 63 -3.07 -4.51 -14.72
CA GLY A 63 -1.90 -5.26 -14.23
C GLY A 63 -0.56 -4.80 -14.78
N ALA A 64 -0.57 -4.00 -15.87
CA ALA A 64 0.65 -3.44 -16.45
C ALA A 64 1.10 -2.14 -15.76
N LEU A 65 0.25 -1.53 -14.92
CA LEU A 65 0.53 -0.26 -14.25
C LEU A 65 1.20 -0.48 -12.91
N ALA A 66 2.14 0.42 -12.58
CA ALA A 66 2.66 0.54 -11.23
C ALA A 66 1.60 1.17 -10.29
N ASP A 67 1.74 0.94 -8.98
CA ASP A 67 0.82 1.48 -7.97
C ASP A 67 0.67 3.02 -8.07
N ALA A 68 1.78 3.73 -8.29
CA ALA A 68 1.76 5.18 -8.47
C ALA A 68 0.99 5.61 -9.73
N GLU A 69 1.05 4.83 -10.82
CA GLU A 69 0.30 5.11 -12.04
C GLU A 69 -1.21 4.93 -11.81
N LEU A 70 -1.62 3.88 -11.07
CA LEU A 70 -3.01 3.65 -10.69
C LEU A 70 -3.55 4.79 -9.81
N ILE A 71 -2.80 5.21 -8.80
CA ILE A 71 -3.18 6.34 -7.94
C ILE A 71 -3.21 7.65 -8.75
N ALA A 72 -2.26 7.87 -9.68
CA ALA A 72 -2.25 9.05 -10.53
C ALA A 72 -3.52 9.15 -11.41
N LEU A 73 -4.05 8.03 -11.87
CA LEU A 73 -5.33 7.99 -12.60
C LEU A 73 -6.50 8.49 -11.75
N LEU A 74 -6.54 8.08 -10.48
CA LEU A 74 -7.57 8.54 -9.52
C LEU A 74 -7.40 10.03 -9.22
N LEU A 75 -6.17 10.49 -9.00
CA LEU A 75 -5.89 11.89 -8.67
C LEU A 75 -6.11 12.85 -9.84
N ARG A 76 -5.99 12.37 -11.08
CA ARG A 76 -6.17 13.10 -12.36
C ARG A 76 -5.22 14.28 -12.58
N THR A 77 -4.95 15.06 -11.56
CA THR A 77 -4.11 16.27 -11.62
C THR A 77 -3.13 16.33 -10.48
N GLY A 78 -1.92 16.83 -10.73
CA GLY A 78 -0.93 17.14 -9.71
C GLY A 78 -1.22 18.47 -8.98
N LEU A 79 -0.16 19.09 -8.51
CA LEU A 79 -0.12 20.43 -7.93
C LEU A 79 0.74 21.36 -8.78
N ARG A 80 0.71 22.65 -8.45
CA ARG A 80 1.68 23.59 -9.02
C ARG A 80 3.09 23.15 -8.60
N GLY A 81 3.91 22.80 -9.57
CA GLY A 81 5.28 22.35 -9.32
C GLY A 81 5.44 20.86 -8.99
N VAL A 82 4.35 20.08 -8.92
CA VAL A 82 4.41 18.62 -8.65
C VAL A 82 3.50 17.90 -9.64
N SER A 83 4.06 17.01 -10.43
CA SER A 83 3.27 16.21 -11.37
C SER A 83 2.30 15.27 -10.63
N VAL A 84 1.28 14.78 -11.33
CA VAL A 84 0.33 13.84 -10.72
C VAL A 84 0.99 12.51 -10.33
N LEU A 85 1.99 12.05 -11.09
CA LEU A 85 2.76 10.85 -10.75
C LEU A 85 3.61 11.06 -9.49
N GLN A 86 4.25 12.22 -9.36
CA GLN A 86 4.99 12.56 -8.15
C GLN A 86 4.07 12.67 -6.93
N LEU A 87 2.89 13.29 -7.07
CA LEU A 87 1.91 13.36 -5.99
C LEU A 87 1.40 11.97 -5.60
N ALA A 88 1.17 11.09 -6.57
CA ALA A 88 0.78 9.71 -6.34
C ALA A 88 1.88 8.94 -5.57
N GLN A 89 3.14 9.07 -6.00
CA GLN A 89 4.27 8.45 -5.32
C GLN A 89 4.43 8.97 -3.89
N GLN A 90 4.39 10.28 -3.68
CA GLN A 90 4.43 10.89 -2.34
C GLN A 90 3.30 10.39 -1.44
N THR A 91 2.11 10.16 -2.00
CA THR A 91 0.98 9.58 -1.26
C THR A 91 1.28 8.15 -0.84
N LEU A 92 1.81 7.31 -1.73
CA LEU A 92 2.20 5.94 -1.39
C LEU A 92 3.32 5.90 -0.35
N ASP A 93 4.35 6.72 -0.52
CA ASP A 93 5.49 6.78 0.41
C ASP A 93 5.04 7.18 1.82
N HIS A 94 4.10 8.14 1.92
CA HIS A 94 3.53 8.59 3.20
C HIS A 94 2.85 7.45 3.97
N PHE A 95 2.16 6.55 3.27
CA PHE A 95 1.46 5.42 3.88
C PHE A 95 2.26 4.11 3.90
N GLY A 96 3.49 4.11 3.40
CA GLY A 96 4.30 2.89 3.32
C GLY A 96 3.83 1.92 2.24
N GLY A 97 3.29 2.45 1.13
CA GLY A 97 2.83 1.69 -0.03
C GLY A 97 1.32 1.53 -0.12
N ILE A 98 0.88 0.70 -1.08
CA ILE A 98 -0.55 0.51 -1.37
C ILE A 98 -1.31 -0.12 -0.18
N GLN A 99 -0.68 -1.03 0.55
CA GLN A 99 -1.31 -1.66 1.72
C GLN A 99 -1.61 -0.62 2.81
N GLY A 100 -0.63 0.22 3.15
CA GLY A 100 -0.85 1.29 4.13
C GLY A 100 -1.92 2.28 3.69
N LEU A 101 -1.97 2.62 2.41
CA LEU A 101 -3.02 3.48 1.85
C LEU A 101 -4.41 2.83 1.96
N LEU A 102 -4.55 1.52 1.72
CA LEU A 102 -5.82 0.80 1.86
C LEU A 102 -6.31 0.74 3.32
N HIS A 103 -5.42 0.86 4.29
CA HIS A 103 -5.76 0.93 5.72
C HIS A 103 -5.99 2.35 6.22
N ALA A 104 -5.66 3.38 5.42
CA ALA A 104 -5.79 4.77 5.80
C ALA A 104 -7.27 5.16 6.03
N GLN A 105 -7.49 5.98 7.04
CA GLN A 105 -8.79 6.62 7.26
C GLN A 105 -8.88 7.91 6.43
N ALA A 106 -10.10 8.36 6.15
CA ALA A 106 -10.31 9.62 5.43
C ALA A 106 -9.70 10.84 6.15
N SER A 107 -9.53 10.76 7.49
CA SER A 107 -8.82 11.74 8.32
C SER A 107 -7.33 11.83 7.99
N ASP A 108 -6.68 10.69 7.71
CA ASP A 108 -5.24 10.60 7.53
C ASP A 108 -4.82 11.23 6.19
N LEU A 109 -5.69 11.12 5.19
CA LEU A 109 -5.50 11.75 3.89
C LEU A 109 -5.45 13.29 3.94
N LYS A 110 -5.91 13.92 5.05
CA LYS A 110 -5.85 15.37 5.22
C LYS A 110 -4.43 15.90 5.36
N HIS A 111 -3.51 15.08 5.83
CA HIS A 111 -2.13 15.48 6.10
C HIS A 111 -1.28 15.55 4.82
N ILE A 112 -1.78 15.02 3.70
CA ILE A 112 -1.05 15.04 2.43
C ILE A 112 -1.33 16.33 1.70
N LYS A 113 -0.27 17.12 1.49
CA LYS A 113 -0.34 18.35 0.71
C LYS A 113 -0.76 18.01 -0.73
N GLY A 114 -1.88 18.60 -1.18
CA GLY A 114 -2.38 18.40 -2.53
C GLY A 114 -3.53 17.43 -2.68
N LEU A 115 -3.87 16.71 -1.64
CA LEU A 115 -5.12 15.98 -1.57
C LEU A 115 -6.23 16.90 -1.05
N GLY A 116 -6.83 17.68 -1.94
CA GLY A 116 -8.03 18.46 -1.65
C GLY A 116 -9.23 17.54 -1.32
N PRO A 117 -10.37 18.13 -0.84
CA PRO A 117 -11.54 17.35 -0.44
C PRO A 117 -12.01 16.35 -1.49
N ALA A 118 -12.04 16.74 -2.78
CA ALA A 118 -12.48 15.88 -3.88
C ALA A 118 -11.57 14.65 -4.04
N LYS A 119 -10.25 14.85 -4.10
CA LYS A 119 -9.30 13.73 -4.23
C LYS A 119 -9.34 12.77 -3.05
N ARG A 120 -9.51 13.30 -1.84
CA ARG A 120 -9.68 12.48 -0.62
C ARG A 120 -10.95 11.64 -0.69
N ALA A 121 -12.05 12.23 -1.13
CA ALA A 121 -13.31 11.53 -1.29
C ALA A 121 -13.21 10.42 -2.34
N GLU A 122 -12.51 10.64 -3.45
CA GLU A 122 -12.28 9.64 -4.50
C GLU A 122 -11.48 8.44 -3.95
N ILE A 123 -10.36 8.69 -3.27
CA ILE A 123 -9.55 7.61 -2.65
C ILE A 123 -10.38 6.86 -1.60
N ALA A 124 -11.07 7.56 -0.70
CA ALA A 124 -11.89 6.94 0.33
C ALA A 124 -13.02 6.09 -0.27
N ALA A 125 -13.66 6.55 -1.34
CA ALA A 125 -14.70 5.80 -2.04
C ALA A 125 -14.16 4.51 -2.67
N VAL A 126 -12.98 4.55 -3.30
CA VAL A 126 -12.34 3.36 -3.89
C VAL A 126 -11.98 2.34 -2.80
N ILE A 127 -11.42 2.79 -1.68
CA ILE A 127 -11.11 1.92 -0.54
C ILE A 127 -12.39 1.25 -0.01
N GLU A 128 -13.48 2.02 0.14
CA GLU A 128 -14.75 1.48 0.63
C GLU A 128 -15.39 0.49 -0.37
N LEU A 129 -15.30 0.75 -1.68
CA LEU A 129 -15.76 -0.20 -2.69
C LEU A 129 -14.99 -1.53 -2.63
N ALA A 130 -13.66 -1.47 -2.49
CA ALA A 130 -12.83 -2.67 -2.32
C ALA A 130 -13.24 -3.46 -1.06
N ARG A 131 -13.48 -2.76 0.06
CA ARG A 131 -13.94 -3.37 1.31
C ARG A 131 -15.29 -4.07 1.13
N ARG A 132 -16.26 -3.42 0.49
CA ARG A 132 -17.59 -4.01 0.23
C ARG A 132 -17.51 -5.21 -0.69
N ALA A 133 -16.68 -5.18 -1.71
CA ALA A 133 -16.48 -6.32 -2.61
C ALA A 133 -15.95 -7.55 -1.85
N LEU A 134 -14.98 -7.37 -0.96
CA LEU A 134 -14.46 -8.45 -0.11
C LEU A 134 -15.51 -8.99 0.85
N VAL A 135 -16.31 -8.11 1.48
CA VAL A 135 -17.43 -8.55 2.36
C VAL A 135 -18.42 -9.40 1.58
N GLN A 136 -18.84 -8.92 0.40
CA GLN A 136 -19.81 -9.65 -0.43
C GLN A 136 -19.28 -11.03 -0.84
N GLU A 137 -18.00 -11.14 -1.17
CA GLU A 137 -17.40 -12.42 -1.52
C GLU A 137 -17.36 -13.39 -0.34
N LEU A 138 -17.06 -12.91 0.87
CA LEU A 138 -17.05 -13.73 2.10
C LEU A 138 -18.47 -14.14 2.54
N GLN A 139 -19.49 -13.36 2.19
CA GLN A 139 -20.90 -13.72 2.43
C GLN A 139 -21.41 -14.78 1.46
N GLN A 140 -20.85 -14.86 0.25
CA GLN A 140 -21.28 -15.81 -0.77
C GLN A 140 -20.57 -17.16 -0.71
N ARG A 141 -19.40 -17.23 -0.08
CA ARG A 141 -18.58 -18.44 -0.01
C ARG A 141 -18.24 -18.81 1.42
N PRO A 142 -18.08 -20.11 1.74
CA PRO A 142 -17.59 -20.53 3.03
C PRO A 142 -16.25 -19.86 3.36
N VAL A 143 -16.15 -19.33 4.56
CA VAL A 143 -14.94 -18.61 5.01
C VAL A 143 -13.72 -19.53 5.06
N PHE A 144 -13.92 -20.79 5.47
CA PHE A 144 -12.84 -21.77 5.59
C PHE A 144 -12.27 -22.25 4.25
N ASP A 145 -13.02 -22.11 3.15
CA ASP A 145 -12.55 -22.47 1.82
C ASP A 145 -11.62 -21.40 1.19
N ALA A 146 -11.53 -20.23 1.81
CA ALA A 146 -10.75 -19.10 1.33
C ALA A 146 -9.97 -18.36 2.43
N PRO A 147 -9.04 -19.03 3.16
CA PRO A 147 -8.31 -18.42 4.28
C PRO A 147 -7.59 -17.13 3.92
N LYS A 148 -7.06 -17.03 2.70
CA LYS A 148 -6.39 -15.82 2.21
C LYS A 148 -7.34 -14.62 2.17
N LYS A 149 -8.56 -14.80 1.67
CA LYS A 149 -9.57 -13.73 1.57
C LYS A 149 -10.03 -13.26 2.93
N VAL A 150 -10.16 -14.18 3.88
CA VAL A 150 -10.44 -13.83 5.29
C VAL A 150 -9.33 -12.98 5.85
N LYS A 151 -8.09 -13.37 5.63
CA LYS A 151 -6.93 -12.59 6.05
C LYS A 151 -6.92 -11.19 5.42
N ASP A 152 -7.12 -11.10 4.11
CA ASP A 152 -7.16 -9.84 3.36
C ASP A 152 -8.30 -8.93 3.89
N TYR A 153 -9.47 -9.50 4.16
CA TYR A 153 -10.60 -8.79 4.75
C TYR A 153 -10.28 -8.29 6.17
N LEU A 154 -9.74 -9.15 7.04
CA LEU A 154 -9.38 -8.76 8.40
C LEU A 154 -8.28 -7.70 8.40
N GLN A 155 -7.29 -7.81 7.53
CA GLN A 155 -6.26 -6.78 7.35
C GLN A 155 -6.88 -5.45 6.93
N LEU A 156 -7.85 -5.46 6.00
CA LEU A 156 -8.51 -4.25 5.54
C LEU A 156 -9.42 -3.61 6.62
N GLN A 157 -10.03 -4.42 7.49
CA GLN A 157 -10.91 -3.93 8.57
C GLN A 157 -10.16 -3.50 9.83
N LEU A 158 -9.11 -4.23 10.19
CA LEU A 158 -8.42 -4.08 11.47
C LEU A 158 -7.00 -3.53 11.33
N GLY A 159 -6.43 -3.56 10.13
CA GLY A 159 -5.09 -3.05 9.86
C GLY A 159 -4.99 -1.54 10.13
N GLY A 160 -3.77 -1.09 10.42
CA GLY A 160 -3.49 0.31 10.72
C GLY A 160 -3.86 0.77 12.14
N ARG A 161 -4.39 -0.11 12.98
CA ARG A 161 -4.61 0.18 14.40
C ARG A 161 -3.32 -0.03 15.18
N GLY A 162 -2.91 0.95 15.97
CA GLY A 162 -1.70 0.88 16.80
C GLY A 162 -1.85 0.11 18.11
N PHE A 163 -2.92 -0.68 18.27
CA PHE A 163 -3.24 -1.45 19.46
C PHE A 163 -3.85 -2.81 19.06
N GLU A 164 -3.74 -3.79 19.94
CA GLU A 164 -4.34 -5.10 19.76
C GLU A 164 -5.88 -5.00 19.77
N VAL A 165 -6.52 -5.73 18.85
CA VAL A 165 -7.98 -5.76 18.70
C VAL A 165 -8.44 -7.20 18.79
N PHE A 166 -9.39 -7.46 19.67
CA PHE A 166 -10.13 -8.70 19.68
C PHE A 166 -11.35 -8.52 18.75
N ALA A 167 -11.50 -9.43 17.79
CA ALA A 167 -12.62 -9.37 16.85
C ALA A 167 -13.31 -10.73 16.76
N VAL A 168 -14.63 -10.73 16.62
CA VAL A 168 -15.45 -11.95 16.51
C VAL A 168 -16.12 -11.97 15.15
N MET A 169 -15.91 -13.05 14.41
CA MET A 169 -16.60 -13.32 13.15
C MET A 169 -17.79 -14.22 13.41
N PHE A 170 -18.98 -13.72 13.14
CA PHE A 170 -20.21 -14.52 13.18
C PHE A 170 -20.41 -15.18 11.82
N LEU A 171 -20.62 -16.49 11.83
CA LEU A 171 -20.78 -17.29 10.62
C LEU A 171 -22.13 -17.98 10.63
N ASP A 172 -22.70 -18.24 9.46
CA ASP A 172 -23.88 -19.08 9.30
C ASP A 172 -23.51 -20.59 9.34
N ALA A 173 -24.54 -21.44 9.23
CA ALA A 173 -24.35 -22.89 9.23
C ALA A 173 -23.56 -23.43 8.04
N GLN A 174 -23.30 -22.61 7.02
CA GLN A 174 -22.49 -22.91 5.86
C GLN A 174 -21.11 -22.22 5.93
N ASN A 175 -20.73 -21.71 7.11
CA ASN A 175 -19.48 -20.99 7.36
C ASN A 175 -19.30 -19.72 6.50
N ARG A 176 -20.39 -19.04 6.14
CA ARG A 176 -20.35 -17.75 5.44
C ARG A 176 -20.40 -16.61 6.45
N LEU A 177 -19.72 -15.52 6.15
CA LEU A 177 -19.67 -14.36 7.03
C LEU A 177 -21.05 -13.69 7.17
N LEU A 178 -21.54 -13.59 8.41
CA LEU A 178 -22.73 -12.81 8.77
C LEU A 178 -22.33 -11.41 9.26
N LYS A 179 -21.37 -11.34 10.17
CA LYS A 179 -20.95 -10.08 10.82
C LYS A 179 -19.54 -10.20 11.38
N LEU A 180 -18.84 -9.07 11.49
CA LEU A 180 -17.61 -8.89 12.25
C LEU A 180 -17.87 -7.84 13.34
N GLU A 181 -17.54 -8.16 14.57
CA GLU A 181 -17.60 -7.25 15.75
C GLU A 181 -16.26 -7.12 16.43
#